data_b20a2320d80a1d3b338c060aea72c072
#
_entry.id   b20a2320d80a1d3b338c060aea72c072
#
_cell.length_a   1.000
_cell.length_b   1.000
_cell.length_c   1.000
_cell.angle_alpha   90.00
_cell.angle_beta   90.00
_cell.angle_gamma   90.00
#
_symmetry.space_group_name_H-M   'P 1'
#
loop_
_entity.id
_entity.type
_entity.pdbx_description
1 polymer ?
#
loop_
_entity_poly.entity_id
_entity_poly.type
_entity_poly.pdbx_seq_one_letter_code
_entity_poly.pdbx_strand_id
1 'polypeptide(L)'
;MRVVVAEDAVLLRAGLVRLLTEAGHEVVADVDTAEDLLRAVEQHAPDFALVDVRLPPTFTDEGIRAAVLLRAQHPGIAVLVLSQYVEERYAAELIASRRDGLGYLLKDRVADVEQFLESVETVGAGGTVLDPEVVAQLLVRSRHRQDLELLSPREHEVLGLMAQGLSNASIAANLFLTESSVEKNIRSVFTKLG
;
A
#
# COMPACT_ATOMS: atom_id res chain seq x y z
N MET A 1 6.42 5.95 -14.65
CA MET A 1 5.03 6.22 -14.24
C MET A 1 4.88 7.71 -13.91
N ARG A 2 3.67 8.25 -14.05
CA ARG A 2 3.29 9.59 -13.57
C ARG A 2 2.83 9.48 -12.11
N VAL A 3 3.50 10.17 -11.22
CA VAL A 3 3.35 10.01 -9.77
C VAL A 3 2.88 11.31 -9.13
N VAL A 4 1.93 11.23 -8.21
CA VAL A 4 1.62 12.29 -7.25
C VAL A 4 2.13 11.90 -5.86
N VAL A 5 2.73 12.84 -5.15
CA VAL A 5 3.24 12.66 -3.78
C VAL A 5 2.45 13.54 -2.83
N ALA A 6 1.87 12.97 -1.78
CA ALA A 6 1.20 13.69 -0.70
C ALA A 6 1.91 13.41 0.63
N GLU A 7 2.63 14.40 1.15
CA GLU A 7 3.44 14.33 2.37
C GLU A 7 3.55 15.74 2.95
N ASP A 8 3.24 15.93 4.21
CA ASP A 8 3.31 17.25 4.86
C ASP A 8 4.72 17.65 5.30
N ALA A 9 5.55 16.66 5.66
CA ALA A 9 6.93 16.89 6.08
C ALA A 9 7.81 17.31 4.89
N VAL A 10 8.12 18.59 4.80
CA VAL A 10 8.81 19.24 3.66
C VAL A 10 10.08 18.49 3.24
N LEU A 11 10.93 18.09 4.19
CA LEU A 11 12.19 17.39 3.89
C LEU A 11 11.95 15.98 3.35
N LEU A 12 10.99 15.25 3.92
CA LEU A 12 10.64 13.92 3.45
C LEU A 12 10.02 14.00 2.07
N ARG A 13 9.08 14.92 1.83
CA ARG A 13 8.47 15.17 0.52
C ARG A 13 9.53 15.44 -0.55
N ALA A 14 10.45 16.37 -0.28
CA ALA A 14 11.53 16.69 -1.21
C ALA A 14 12.44 15.47 -1.47
N GLY A 15 12.72 14.66 -0.45
CA GLY A 15 13.48 13.42 -0.59
C GLY A 15 12.76 12.39 -1.47
N LEU A 16 11.47 12.15 -1.23
CA LEU A 16 10.64 11.22 -2.01
C LEU A 16 10.54 11.65 -3.48
N VAL A 17 10.28 12.94 -3.74
CA VAL A 17 10.25 13.50 -5.10
C VAL A 17 11.57 13.26 -5.83
N ARG A 18 12.68 13.52 -5.14
CA ARG A 18 14.01 13.30 -5.71
C ARG A 18 14.27 11.82 -6.03
N LEU A 19 14.01 10.92 -5.08
CA LEU A 19 14.19 9.47 -5.26
C LEU A 19 13.39 8.93 -6.43
N LEU A 20 12.10 9.30 -6.51
CA LEU A 20 11.22 8.88 -7.59
C LEU A 20 11.67 9.42 -8.94
N THR A 21 12.14 10.68 -9.00
CA THR A 21 12.65 11.29 -10.24
C THR A 21 13.95 10.63 -10.69
N GLU A 22 14.88 10.35 -9.77
CA GLU A 22 16.14 9.65 -10.06
C GLU A 22 15.89 8.20 -10.52
N ALA A 23 14.82 7.57 -10.05
CA ALA A 23 14.35 6.25 -10.52
C ALA A 23 13.63 6.29 -11.87
N GLY A 24 13.48 7.47 -12.50
CA GLY A 24 12.89 7.63 -13.82
C GLY A 24 11.36 7.80 -13.84
N HIS A 25 10.76 8.10 -12.68
CA HIS A 25 9.33 8.46 -12.63
C HIS A 25 9.14 9.98 -12.86
N GLU A 26 7.99 10.35 -13.40
CA GLU A 26 7.58 11.74 -13.55
C GLU A 26 6.70 12.15 -12.37
N VAL A 27 7.23 12.94 -11.44
CA VAL A 27 6.42 13.51 -10.35
C VAL A 27 5.64 14.69 -10.91
N VAL A 28 4.34 14.49 -11.14
CA VAL A 28 3.44 15.47 -11.77
C VAL A 28 2.89 16.49 -10.77
N ALA A 29 2.85 16.15 -9.51
CA ALA A 29 2.52 17.07 -8.42
C ALA A 29 3.08 16.54 -7.09
N ASP A 30 3.46 17.46 -6.21
CA ASP A 30 3.74 17.20 -4.81
C ASP A 30 2.92 18.16 -3.94
N VAL A 31 2.22 17.61 -2.96
CA VAL A 31 1.23 18.32 -2.14
C VAL A 31 1.36 17.97 -0.68
N ASP A 32 0.76 18.76 0.21
CA ASP A 32 0.86 18.59 1.66
C ASP A 32 -0.51 18.39 2.35
N THR A 33 -1.61 18.35 1.57
CA THR A 33 -2.95 18.10 2.11
C THR A 33 -3.70 17.04 1.32
N ALA A 34 -4.66 16.38 1.98
CA ALA A 34 -5.54 15.40 1.34
C ALA A 34 -6.42 16.03 0.24
N GLU A 35 -6.86 17.29 0.45
CA GLU A 35 -7.69 18.02 -0.53
C GLU A 35 -6.89 18.31 -1.81
N ASP A 36 -5.65 18.77 -1.66
CA ASP A 36 -4.77 19.04 -2.81
C ASP A 36 -4.39 17.75 -3.54
N LEU A 37 -4.22 16.63 -2.83
CA LEU A 37 -4.02 15.31 -3.43
C LEU A 37 -5.19 14.95 -4.37
N LEU A 38 -6.43 15.07 -3.90
CA LEU A 38 -7.61 14.75 -4.73
C LEU A 38 -7.68 15.67 -5.95
N ARG A 39 -7.42 16.98 -5.78
CA ARG A 39 -7.38 17.94 -6.90
C ARG A 39 -6.26 17.62 -7.90
N ALA A 40 -5.07 17.26 -7.41
CA ALA A 40 -3.95 16.92 -8.27
C ALA A 40 -4.23 15.65 -9.09
N VAL A 41 -4.89 14.65 -8.51
CA VAL A 41 -5.28 13.44 -9.24
C VAL A 41 -6.28 13.75 -10.35
N GLU A 42 -7.30 14.58 -10.09
CA GLU A 42 -8.25 15.01 -11.11
C GLU A 42 -7.58 15.82 -12.24
N GLN A 43 -6.65 16.69 -11.88
CA GLN A 43 -5.98 17.58 -12.82
C GLN A 43 -4.93 16.87 -13.70
N HIS A 44 -4.17 15.96 -13.12
CA HIS A 44 -3.00 15.37 -13.77
C HIS A 44 -3.21 13.93 -14.22
N ALA A 45 -4.27 13.23 -13.75
CA ALA A 45 -4.53 11.82 -14.04
C ALA A 45 -3.26 10.95 -13.90
N PRO A 46 -2.64 10.90 -12.69
CA PRO A 46 -1.42 10.11 -12.48
C PRO A 46 -1.70 8.62 -12.51
N ASP A 47 -0.66 7.82 -12.75
CA ASP A 47 -0.72 6.36 -12.67
C ASP A 47 -0.61 5.86 -11.23
N PHE A 48 0.05 6.67 -10.38
CA PHE A 48 0.47 6.28 -9.05
C PHE A 48 0.31 7.42 -8.04
N ALA A 49 -0.16 7.11 -6.83
CA ALA A 49 -0.21 8.04 -5.72
C ALA A 49 0.60 7.49 -4.52
N LEU A 50 1.59 8.25 -4.06
CA LEU A 50 2.30 8.03 -2.82
C LEU A 50 1.70 8.94 -1.76
N VAL A 51 1.16 8.37 -0.68
CA VAL A 51 0.29 9.10 0.25
C VAL A 51 0.70 8.86 1.70
N ASP A 52 1.08 9.93 2.42
CA ASP A 52 1.17 9.87 3.88
C ASP A 52 -0.22 9.70 4.50
N VAL A 53 -0.31 8.85 5.52
CA VAL A 53 -1.55 8.64 6.30
C VAL A 53 -2.01 9.93 6.98
N ARG A 54 -1.08 10.67 7.59
CA ARG A 54 -1.37 11.80 8.47
C ARG A 54 -1.07 13.12 7.78
N LEU A 55 -2.08 13.67 7.14
CA LEU A 55 -2.01 14.98 6.50
C LEU A 55 -2.80 16.03 7.30
N PRO A 56 -2.53 17.33 7.11
CA PRO A 56 -3.37 18.39 7.68
C PRO A 56 -4.84 18.23 7.28
N PRO A 57 -5.79 18.77 8.07
CA PRO A 57 -5.59 19.70 9.21
C PRO A 57 -5.44 19.03 10.58
N THR A 58 -5.87 17.78 10.76
CA THR A 58 -5.88 17.14 12.08
C THR A 58 -4.70 16.19 12.31
N PHE A 59 -3.97 15.83 11.25
CA PHE A 59 -2.83 14.90 11.27
C PHE A 59 -3.19 13.53 11.86
N THR A 60 -4.39 13.06 11.57
CA THR A 60 -4.88 11.75 12.06
C THR A 60 -4.98 10.72 10.96
N ASP A 61 -5.94 10.86 10.05
CA ASP A 61 -6.29 9.84 9.06
C ASP A 61 -6.66 10.42 7.68
N GLU A 62 -6.41 11.70 7.45
CA GLU A 62 -6.83 12.40 6.24
C GLU A 62 -6.28 11.76 4.97
N GLY A 63 -4.99 11.43 4.97
CA GLY A 63 -4.34 10.88 3.80
C GLY A 63 -4.85 9.47 3.47
N ILE A 64 -4.99 8.59 4.48
CA ILE A 64 -5.49 7.25 4.22
C ILE A 64 -6.97 7.26 3.79
N ARG A 65 -7.79 8.19 4.30
CA ARG A 65 -9.16 8.37 3.82
C ARG A 65 -9.19 8.85 2.37
N ALA A 66 -8.29 9.78 2.00
CA ALA A 66 -8.12 10.19 0.62
C ALA A 66 -7.68 9.02 -0.26
N ALA A 67 -6.76 8.18 0.20
CA ALA A 67 -6.33 6.98 -0.52
C ALA A 67 -7.49 6.00 -0.77
N VAL A 68 -8.35 5.76 0.23
CA VAL A 68 -9.58 4.94 0.07
C VAL A 68 -10.50 5.55 -0.98
N LEU A 69 -10.72 6.86 -0.92
CA LEU A 69 -11.58 7.59 -1.86
C LEU A 69 -11.02 7.54 -3.29
N LEU A 70 -9.71 7.78 -3.46
CA LEU A 70 -9.03 7.68 -4.75
C LEU A 70 -9.23 6.31 -5.38
N ARG A 71 -8.99 5.25 -4.62
CA ARG A 71 -9.19 3.88 -5.11
C ARG A 71 -10.65 3.57 -5.46
N ALA A 72 -11.60 4.24 -4.80
CA ALA A 72 -13.01 4.10 -5.12
C ALA A 72 -13.39 4.80 -6.44
N GLN A 73 -12.87 6.01 -6.67
CA GLN A 73 -13.23 6.86 -7.80
C GLN A 73 -12.36 6.60 -9.03
N HIS A 74 -11.08 6.26 -8.84
CA HIS A 74 -10.08 6.06 -9.89
C HIS A 74 -9.51 4.63 -9.84
N PRO A 75 -10.23 3.61 -10.35
CA PRO A 75 -9.84 2.20 -10.19
C PRO A 75 -8.52 1.82 -10.88
N GLY A 76 -8.01 2.65 -11.75
CA GLY A 76 -6.74 2.43 -12.44
C GLY A 76 -5.51 3.01 -11.74
N ILE A 77 -5.70 3.81 -10.66
CA ILE A 77 -4.58 4.39 -9.94
C ILE A 77 -4.00 3.40 -8.94
N ALA A 78 -2.68 3.20 -8.98
CA ALA A 78 -1.96 2.48 -7.96
C ALA A 78 -1.72 3.41 -6.75
N VAL A 79 -1.85 2.88 -5.53
CA VAL A 79 -1.70 3.67 -4.31
C VAL A 79 -0.73 2.98 -3.35
N LEU A 80 0.33 3.69 -2.97
CA LEU A 80 1.24 3.31 -1.90
C LEU A 80 1.07 4.27 -0.72
N VAL A 81 0.62 3.73 0.39
CA VAL A 81 0.45 4.49 1.64
C VAL A 81 1.72 4.40 2.47
N LEU A 82 2.22 5.52 2.96
CA LEU A 82 3.29 5.61 3.95
C LEU A 82 2.68 5.99 5.31
N SER A 83 3.10 5.30 6.36
CA SER A 83 2.61 5.56 7.72
C SER A 83 3.73 5.51 8.74
N GLN A 84 3.67 6.33 9.77
CA GLN A 84 4.56 6.21 10.91
C GLN A 84 4.16 5.05 11.83
N TYR A 85 2.86 4.69 11.85
CA TYR A 85 2.29 3.62 12.66
C TYR A 85 1.26 2.85 11.85
N VAL A 86 0.92 1.66 12.30
CA VAL A 86 -0.14 0.87 11.65
C VAL A 86 -1.51 1.41 12.04
N GLU A 87 -2.25 1.94 11.07
CA GLU A 87 -3.64 2.37 11.23
C GLU A 87 -4.58 1.21 10.83
N GLU A 88 -4.80 0.29 11.77
CA GLU A 88 -5.45 -1.01 11.54
C GLU A 88 -6.81 -0.91 10.82
N ARG A 89 -7.63 0.07 11.20
CA ARG A 89 -8.99 0.23 10.66
C ARG A 89 -8.98 0.47 9.15
N TYR A 90 -8.13 1.37 8.70
CA TYR A 90 -8.08 1.79 7.30
C TYR A 90 -7.21 0.86 6.45
N ALA A 91 -6.19 0.23 7.05
CA ALA A 91 -5.41 -0.78 6.36
C ALA A 91 -6.32 -1.94 5.90
N ALA A 92 -7.22 -2.42 6.77
CA ALA A 92 -8.19 -3.45 6.43
C ALA A 92 -9.14 -3.00 5.29
N GLU A 93 -9.64 -1.75 5.34
CA GLU A 93 -10.54 -1.20 4.32
C GLU A 93 -9.85 -1.06 2.95
N LEU A 94 -8.62 -0.53 2.93
CA LEU A 94 -7.82 -0.42 1.71
C LEU A 94 -7.59 -1.77 1.05
N ILE A 95 -7.20 -2.77 1.85
CA ILE A 95 -6.90 -4.13 1.37
C ILE A 95 -8.19 -4.81 0.86
N ALA A 96 -9.32 -4.63 1.56
CA ALA A 96 -10.61 -5.20 1.17
C ALA A 96 -11.15 -4.63 -0.16
N SER A 97 -10.63 -3.52 -0.65
CA SER A 97 -11.11 -2.84 -1.86
C SER A 97 -10.99 -3.65 -3.16
N ARG A 98 -10.40 -4.85 -3.14
CA ARG A 98 -10.26 -5.81 -4.27
C ARG A 98 -9.67 -5.23 -5.56
N ARG A 99 -8.85 -4.18 -5.49
CA ARG A 99 -8.26 -3.53 -6.65
C ARG A 99 -6.76 -3.75 -6.67
N ASP A 100 -6.21 -3.88 -7.87
CA ASP A 100 -4.77 -4.02 -8.10
C ASP A 100 -4.02 -2.75 -7.70
N GLY A 101 -2.72 -2.84 -7.48
CA GLY A 101 -1.87 -1.69 -7.20
C GLY A 101 -2.10 -1.10 -5.80
N LEU A 102 -1.86 -1.88 -4.75
CA LEU A 102 -1.93 -1.40 -3.37
C LEU A 102 -0.62 -1.64 -2.63
N GLY A 103 -0.12 -0.59 -1.97
CA GLY A 103 0.96 -0.71 -1.01
C GLY A 103 0.61 -0.06 0.33
N TYR A 104 1.14 -0.63 1.40
CA TYR A 104 1.13 -0.03 2.73
C TYR A 104 2.49 -0.31 3.39
N LEU A 105 3.29 0.73 3.59
CA LEU A 105 4.62 0.63 4.19
C LEU A 105 4.72 1.55 5.41
N LEU A 106 5.54 1.17 6.36
CA LEU A 106 5.98 2.07 7.42
C LEU A 106 7.04 3.04 6.87
N LYS A 107 7.03 4.29 7.32
CA LYS A 107 7.99 5.34 6.88
C LYS A 107 9.45 4.93 7.11
N ASP A 108 9.73 4.10 8.11
CA ASP A 108 11.07 3.57 8.38
C ASP A 108 11.62 2.71 7.22
N ARG A 109 10.75 2.15 6.38
CA ARG A 109 11.15 1.37 5.20
C ARG A 109 11.73 2.23 4.09
N VAL A 110 11.43 3.53 4.07
CA VAL A 110 12.00 4.48 3.10
C VAL A 110 13.52 4.64 3.29
N ALA A 111 14.04 4.34 4.48
CA ALA A 111 15.48 4.34 4.75
C ALA A 111 16.27 3.31 3.91
N ASP A 112 15.63 2.19 3.55
CA ASP A 112 16.14 1.26 2.54
C ASP A 112 15.59 1.66 1.16
N VAL A 113 16.34 2.53 0.49
CA VAL A 113 15.93 3.14 -0.79
C VAL A 113 15.68 2.10 -1.87
N GLU A 114 16.50 1.05 -1.94
CA GLU A 114 16.37 0.00 -2.96
C GLU A 114 15.06 -0.76 -2.76
N GLN A 115 14.77 -1.20 -1.54
CA GLN A 115 13.53 -1.92 -1.20
C GLN A 115 12.29 -1.02 -1.37
N PHE A 116 12.40 0.27 -1.04
CA PHE A 116 11.33 1.23 -1.25
C PHE A 116 10.99 1.38 -2.74
N LEU A 117 12.00 1.57 -3.61
CA LEU A 117 11.79 1.68 -5.05
C LEU A 117 11.24 0.39 -5.67
N GLU A 118 11.72 -0.78 -5.23
CA GLU A 118 11.15 -2.07 -5.64
C GLU A 118 9.66 -2.17 -5.26
N SER A 119 9.30 -1.66 -4.09
CA SER A 119 7.90 -1.62 -3.65
C SER A 119 7.06 -0.69 -4.53
N VAL A 120 7.59 0.47 -4.92
CA VAL A 120 6.93 1.43 -5.84
C VAL A 120 6.68 0.77 -7.20
N GLU A 121 7.68 0.08 -7.76
CA GLU A 121 7.54 -0.63 -9.04
C GLU A 121 6.51 -1.76 -8.96
N THR A 122 6.57 -2.58 -7.88
CA THR A 122 5.62 -3.68 -7.66
C THR A 122 4.19 -3.17 -7.59
N VAL A 123 3.94 -2.13 -6.81
CA VAL A 123 2.62 -1.53 -6.67
C VAL A 123 2.16 -0.88 -7.97
N GLY A 124 3.06 -0.17 -8.65
CA GLY A 124 2.79 0.45 -9.95
C GLY A 124 2.46 -0.53 -11.06
N ALA A 125 3.02 -1.75 -11.00
CA ALA A 125 2.68 -2.85 -11.90
C ALA A 125 1.36 -3.58 -11.52
N GLY A 126 0.64 -3.10 -10.51
CA GLY A 126 -0.62 -3.69 -10.05
C GLY A 126 -0.47 -4.70 -8.91
N GLY A 127 0.74 -4.92 -8.40
CA GLY A 127 1.00 -5.83 -7.28
C GLY A 127 0.53 -5.27 -5.93
N THR A 128 0.66 -6.10 -4.89
CA THR A 128 0.34 -5.72 -3.51
C THR A 128 1.59 -5.82 -2.66
N VAL A 129 1.92 -4.74 -1.94
CA VAL A 129 3.03 -4.69 -1.00
C VAL A 129 2.50 -4.27 0.38
N LEU A 130 2.68 -5.11 1.38
CA LEU A 130 2.27 -4.82 2.75
C LEU A 130 3.45 -4.99 3.70
N ASP A 131 3.66 -4.00 4.56
CA ASP A 131 4.65 -4.11 5.61
C ASP A 131 4.32 -5.31 6.52
N PRO A 132 5.31 -6.14 6.89
CA PRO A 132 5.11 -7.29 7.76
C PRO A 132 4.44 -6.94 9.08
N GLU A 133 4.72 -5.76 9.63
CA GLU A 133 4.13 -5.29 10.87
C GLU A 133 2.65 -4.97 10.71
N VAL A 134 2.25 -4.41 9.55
CA VAL A 134 0.83 -4.20 9.19
C VAL A 134 0.10 -5.54 9.13
N VAL A 135 0.71 -6.54 8.47
CA VAL A 135 0.14 -7.88 8.37
C VAL A 135 -0.01 -8.51 9.76
N ALA A 136 1.02 -8.41 10.62
CA ALA A 136 1.00 -8.96 11.97
C ALA A 136 -0.12 -8.34 12.83
N GLN A 137 -0.29 -7.02 12.78
CA GLN A 137 -1.34 -6.33 13.54
C GLN A 137 -2.75 -6.67 13.06
N LEU A 138 -2.96 -6.78 11.75
CA LEU A 138 -4.24 -7.22 11.19
C LEU A 138 -4.60 -8.65 11.65
N LEU A 139 -3.60 -9.54 11.75
CA LEU A 139 -3.78 -10.89 12.28
C LEU A 139 -4.14 -10.91 13.78
N VAL A 140 -3.53 -10.04 14.58
CA VAL A 140 -3.86 -9.92 16.02
C VAL A 140 -5.30 -9.44 16.20
N ARG A 141 -5.80 -8.56 15.33
CA ARG A 141 -7.18 -8.07 15.37
C ARG A 141 -8.19 -9.16 14.99
N SER A 142 -7.84 -10.05 14.09
CA SER A 142 -8.68 -11.21 13.74
C SER A 142 -8.70 -12.25 14.88
N ARG A 143 -8.83 -11.78 16.13
CA ARG A 143 -8.81 -12.55 17.38
C ARG A 143 -9.89 -13.63 17.52
N HIS A 144 -10.73 -13.80 16.53
CA HIS A 144 -11.62 -14.92 16.45
C HIS A 144 -10.91 -16.07 15.74
N ARG A 145 -10.49 -17.08 16.50
CA ARG A 145 -10.02 -18.37 15.94
C ARG A 145 -10.91 -18.88 14.79
N GLN A 146 -12.18 -18.50 14.81
CA GLN A 146 -13.16 -18.82 13.77
C GLN A 146 -12.84 -18.17 12.41
N ASP A 147 -12.30 -16.96 12.38
CA ASP A 147 -12.02 -16.27 11.10
C ASP A 147 -10.83 -16.91 10.37
N LEU A 148 -9.80 -17.34 11.12
CA LEU A 148 -8.67 -18.08 10.53
C LEU A 148 -9.09 -19.47 10.02
N GLU A 149 -10.09 -20.11 10.63
CA GLU A 149 -10.65 -21.39 10.17
C GLU A 149 -11.37 -21.28 8.82
N LEU A 150 -11.74 -20.05 8.41
CA LEU A 150 -12.31 -19.79 7.09
C LEU A 150 -11.26 -19.77 5.95
N LEU A 151 -9.99 -19.69 6.30
CA LEU A 151 -8.91 -19.71 5.33
C LEU A 151 -8.67 -21.12 4.80
N SER A 152 -8.50 -21.25 3.50
CA SER A 152 -8.00 -22.49 2.90
C SER A 152 -6.54 -22.75 3.31
N PRO A 153 -6.05 -23.99 3.23
CA PRO A 153 -4.64 -24.30 3.51
C PRO A 153 -3.66 -23.41 2.73
N ARG A 154 -3.98 -23.11 1.47
CA ARG A 154 -3.13 -22.27 0.61
C ARG A 154 -3.13 -20.80 1.04
N GLU A 155 -4.25 -20.28 1.49
CA GLU A 155 -4.36 -18.93 2.03
C GLU A 155 -3.58 -18.79 3.34
N HIS A 156 -3.58 -19.83 4.19
CA HIS A 156 -2.74 -19.89 5.39
C HIS A 156 -1.25 -19.85 5.08
N GLU A 157 -0.80 -20.61 4.06
CA GLU A 157 0.61 -20.64 3.64
C GLU A 157 1.04 -19.25 3.13
N VAL A 158 0.24 -18.63 2.26
CA VAL A 158 0.51 -17.28 1.74
C VAL A 158 0.59 -16.28 2.88
N LEU A 159 -0.38 -16.28 3.79
CA LEU A 159 -0.44 -15.39 4.95
C LEU A 159 0.77 -15.55 5.86
N GLY A 160 1.18 -16.79 6.13
CA GLY A 160 2.36 -17.09 6.96
C GLY A 160 3.66 -16.56 6.35
N LEU A 161 3.83 -16.61 5.03
CA LEU A 161 5.00 -16.09 4.34
C LEU A 161 4.99 -14.55 4.26
N MET A 162 3.81 -13.94 4.10
CA MET A 162 3.66 -12.48 4.21
C MET A 162 4.07 -11.97 5.59
N ALA A 163 3.64 -12.65 6.66
CA ALA A 163 4.01 -12.29 8.03
C ALA A 163 5.52 -12.43 8.31
N GLN A 164 6.25 -13.17 7.49
CA GLN A 164 7.71 -13.28 7.53
C GLN A 164 8.41 -12.20 6.67
N GLY A 165 7.65 -11.34 5.99
CA GLY A 165 8.18 -10.23 5.19
C GLY A 165 8.64 -10.61 3.78
N LEU A 166 8.21 -11.77 3.26
CA LEU A 166 8.57 -12.18 1.90
C LEU A 166 7.81 -11.34 0.86
N SER A 167 8.51 -10.96 -0.23
CA SER A 167 7.88 -10.35 -1.40
C SER A 167 6.96 -11.32 -2.13
N ASN A 168 6.00 -10.82 -2.92
CA ASN A 168 5.10 -11.66 -3.71
C ASN A 168 5.86 -12.60 -4.65
N ALA A 169 6.96 -12.15 -5.26
CA ALA A 169 7.86 -12.97 -6.06
C ALA A 169 8.47 -14.11 -5.24
N SER A 170 8.94 -13.80 -4.03
CA SER A 170 9.51 -14.81 -3.11
C SER A 170 8.45 -15.81 -2.65
N ILE A 171 7.24 -15.36 -2.34
CA ILE A 171 6.10 -16.22 -1.99
C ILE A 171 5.75 -17.13 -3.17
N ALA A 172 5.67 -16.57 -4.37
CA ALA A 172 5.38 -17.31 -5.59
C ALA A 172 6.42 -18.43 -5.82
N ALA A 173 7.71 -18.12 -5.68
CA ALA A 173 8.79 -19.09 -5.79
C ALA A 173 8.70 -20.20 -4.71
N ASN A 174 8.47 -19.83 -3.45
CA ASN A 174 8.35 -20.78 -2.34
C ASN A 174 7.17 -21.73 -2.49
N LEU A 175 6.05 -21.26 -2.99
CA LEU A 175 4.81 -22.03 -3.08
C LEU A 175 4.59 -22.65 -4.48
N PHE A 176 5.55 -22.49 -5.41
CA PHE A 176 5.42 -22.94 -6.80
C PHE A 176 4.16 -22.36 -7.48
N LEU A 177 3.92 -21.06 -7.27
CA LEU A 177 2.80 -20.29 -7.83
C LEU A 177 3.31 -19.24 -8.82
N THR A 178 2.38 -18.62 -9.54
CA THR A 178 2.60 -17.34 -10.20
C THR A 178 2.34 -16.18 -9.21
N GLU A 179 2.94 -15.03 -9.42
CA GLU A 179 2.68 -13.84 -8.61
C GLU A 179 1.20 -13.44 -8.66
N SER A 180 0.55 -13.55 -9.82
CA SER A 180 -0.90 -13.32 -9.96
C SER A 180 -1.72 -14.28 -9.09
N SER A 181 -1.29 -15.53 -8.90
CA SER A 181 -1.95 -16.46 -7.99
C SER A 181 -1.73 -16.07 -6.52
N VAL A 182 -0.55 -15.56 -6.17
CA VAL A 182 -0.26 -15.02 -4.84
C VAL A 182 -1.18 -13.83 -4.56
N GLU A 183 -1.26 -12.86 -5.47
CA GLU A 183 -2.15 -11.70 -5.37
C GLU A 183 -3.61 -12.10 -5.14
N LYS A 184 -4.10 -13.10 -5.87
CA LYS A 184 -5.45 -13.62 -5.70
C LYS A 184 -5.68 -14.19 -4.30
N ASN A 185 -4.71 -14.96 -3.78
CA ASN A 185 -4.79 -15.51 -2.42
C ASN A 185 -4.75 -14.40 -1.38
N ILE A 186 -3.88 -13.39 -1.52
CA ILE A 186 -3.81 -12.22 -0.64
C ILE A 186 -5.17 -11.53 -0.53
N ARG A 187 -5.79 -11.21 -1.67
CA ARG A 187 -7.12 -10.59 -1.70
C ARG A 187 -8.19 -11.45 -1.03
N SER A 188 -8.16 -12.76 -1.28
CA SER A 188 -9.10 -13.71 -0.68
C SER A 188 -8.95 -13.76 0.84
N VAL A 189 -7.72 -13.82 1.35
CA VAL A 189 -7.40 -13.80 2.78
C VAL A 189 -8.03 -12.58 3.46
N PHE A 190 -7.72 -11.37 2.95
CA PHE A 190 -8.24 -10.14 3.58
C PHE A 190 -9.75 -9.94 3.39
N THR A 191 -10.35 -10.54 2.36
CA THR A 191 -11.81 -10.55 2.24
C THR A 191 -12.47 -11.42 3.31
N LYS A 192 -11.81 -12.50 3.74
CA LYS A 192 -12.34 -13.44 4.73
C LYS A 192 -12.09 -12.99 6.16
N LEU A 193 -11.00 -12.26 6.39
CA LEU A 193 -10.63 -11.76 7.71
C LEU A 193 -11.27 -10.40 8.06
N GLY A 194 -11.99 -9.75 7.12
CA GLY A 194 -12.78 -8.53 7.34
C GLY A 194 -12.05 -7.27 7.17
#